data_be49a03e5e5ed6cb9878d306ad154fd3
#
_entry.id   be49a03e5e5ed6cb9878d306ad154fd3
#
_cell.length_a   1.000
_cell.length_b   1.000
_cell.length_c   1.000
_cell.angle_alpha   90.00
_cell.angle_beta   90.00
_cell.angle_gamma   90.00
#
_symmetry.space_group_name_H-M   'P 1'
#
loop_
_entity.id
_entity.type
_entity.pdbx_description
1 polymer ?
#
loop_
_entity_poly.entity_id
_entity_poly.type
_entity_poly.pdbx_seq_one_letter_code
_entity_poly.pdbx_strand_id
1 'polypeptide(L)'
;MKRMPLQEAIARHVRRGMHLNFASTPSRSNAAIVELCRQFRGRAPGFELSATGFHSLAHLLIKLQLGRRYIACFFGDNYPSPRPNQLYRTALARGDELEHWSLWSYVSALRAGALGHPYAVTNSLSGTSLGEALARAGKFLEIPDPQDAAKRLGLVAAIIPDLTFVHAVAADAAGNVLFAPPLSEGLHGALAAREGVIATVENILDAQQIAAFPELIALPSHRILAVCEEPFGAHPQPLHFAPAEPRVRTYRDDYEHYELWRRLADGSQSFADFERVLDAENGARAYREFVGEARLQSLQTRAGRAPPGPSKPASRPVVRELSAADHLIVLAARAIARRVSASGCSSILAGLGQSFTAVRLAKLLLGEQPGGAPEVMVETGFAGMDVERARTFLLSQENVATAQRLGSVESMLGALTCGGNNRCLGVIGAAQVDVAGNVNSTFTDGEFLVGSGGASDIAASAAEVLVVARCDARRLVREVEYVTSPGHSVLTVVTERCTFERASRTAPWAVTELAPGLLLPSAQHEITARCPWPLIWPESLRPGEPASDLESCFLANLIERPTQASSLAGGRANA
;
A
#
# COMPACT_ATOMS: atom_id res chain seq x y z
N MET A 1 17.80 -11.17 30.66
CA MET A 1 18.28 -10.32 29.55
C MET A 1 17.55 -10.78 28.30
N LYS A 2 16.96 -9.88 27.55
CA LYS A 2 16.13 -10.23 26.35
C LYS A 2 16.92 -10.24 25.04
N ARG A 3 18.13 -9.70 25.05
CA ARG A 3 19.02 -9.71 23.89
C ARG A 3 19.52 -11.12 23.60
N MET A 4 19.26 -11.61 22.38
CA MET A 4 19.71 -12.92 21.90
C MET A 4 19.79 -12.94 20.37
N PRO A 5 20.51 -13.90 19.75
CA PRO A 5 20.47 -14.09 18.30
C PRO A 5 19.08 -14.42 17.78
N LEU A 6 18.72 -13.93 16.59
CA LEU A 6 17.41 -14.15 15.98
C LEU A 6 17.09 -15.64 15.78
N GLN A 7 18.09 -16.44 15.40
CA GLN A 7 17.94 -17.88 15.25
C GLN A 7 17.53 -18.57 16.56
N GLU A 8 18.09 -18.14 17.69
CA GLU A 8 17.73 -18.66 19.01
C GLU A 8 16.33 -18.20 19.41
N ALA A 9 16.00 -16.93 19.17
CA ALA A 9 14.69 -16.39 19.46
C ALA A 9 13.58 -17.15 18.73
N ILE A 10 13.75 -17.42 17.43
CA ILE A 10 12.78 -18.19 16.64
C ILE A 10 12.72 -19.64 17.12
N ALA A 11 13.86 -20.30 17.31
CA ALA A 11 13.89 -21.69 17.79
C ALA A 11 13.22 -21.88 19.15
N ARG A 12 13.32 -20.86 20.03
CA ARG A 12 12.79 -20.89 21.40
C ARG A 12 11.29 -20.57 21.46
N HIS A 13 10.81 -19.63 20.65
CA HIS A 13 9.46 -19.07 20.80
C HIS A 13 8.49 -19.47 19.70
N VAL A 14 8.95 -19.94 18.55
CA VAL A 14 8.07 -20.30 17.43
C VAL A 14 7.81 -21.79 17.41
N ARG A 15 6.53 -22.17 17.38
CA ARG A 15 6.06 -23.56 17.35
C ARG A 15 5.13 -23.78 16.16
N ARG A 16 5.09 -25.00 15.65
CA ARG A 16 4.18 -25.40 14.56
C ARG A 16 2.73 -25.03 14.88
N GLY A 17 1.98 -24.62 13.88
CA GLY A 17 0.56 -24.28 13.97
C GLY A 17 0.25 -22.90 14.55
N MET A 18 1.25 -22.15 15.04
CA MET A 18 1.04 -20.81 15.60
C MET A 18 0.51 -19.83 14.55
N HIS A 19 -0.26 -18.85 15.04
CA HIS A 19 -0.58 -17.63 14.29
C HIS A 19 0.55 -16.60 14.50
N LEU A 20 1.31 -16.35 13.43
CA LEU A 20 2.42 -15.41 13.42
C LEU A 20 2.04 -14.15 12.64
N ASN A 21 2.19 -12.99 13.25
CA ASN A 21 1.93 -11.70 12.62
C ASN A 21 3.24 -10.96 12.35
N PHE A 22 3.32 -10.33 11.17
CA PHE A 22 4.44 -9.47 10.77
C PHE A 22 3.95 -8.03 10.69
N ALA A 23 4.26 -7.25 11.70
CA ALA A 23 3.83 -5.87 11.82
C ALA A 23 4.75 -4.91 11.06
N SER A 24 4.21 -3.71 10.81
CA SER A 24 4.90 -2.56 10.23
C SER A 24 5.31 -2.72 8.77
N THR A 25 4.35 -2.53 7.88
CA THR A 25 4.55 -2.69 6.44
C THR A 25 5.67 -1.85 5.83
N PRO A 26 5.95 -0.58 6.22
CA PRO A 26 7.07 0.15 5.66
C PRO A 26 8.44 -0.42 6.05
N SER A 27 8.54 -1.02 7.23
CA SER A 27 9.78 -1.57 7.79
C SER A 27 9.56 -2.93 8.45
N ARG A 28 8.95 -3.87 7.71
CA ARG A 28 8.66 -5.23 8.20
C ARG A 28 9.93 -5.99 8.55
N SER A 29 9.88 -6.86 9.57
CA SER A 29 10.99 -7.75 9.96
C SER A 29 11.26 -8.82 8.89
N ASN A 30 11.91 -8.43 7.79
CA ASN A 30 12.27 -9.34 6.71
C ASN A 30 13.41 -10.29 7.11
N ALA A 31 14.31 -9.87 8.02
CA ALA A 31 15.30 -10.76 8.61
C ALA A 31 14.62 -11.94 9.34
N ALA A 32 13.53 -11.69 10.08
CA ALA A 32 12.76 -12.76 10.70
C ALA A 32 12.08 -13.68 9.68
N ILE A 33 11.60 -13.14 8.56
CA ILE A 33 11.04 -13.96 7.47
C ILE A 33 12.09 -14.91 6.90
N VAL A 34 13.30 -14.41 6.60
CA VAL A 34 14.40 -15.24 6.09
C VAL A 34 14.74 -16.35 7.08
N GLU A 35 14.90 -16.00 8.35
CA GLU A 35 15.28 -16.96 9.38
C GLU A 35 14.16 -17.98 9.65
N LEU A 36 12.89 -17.57 9.63
CA LEU A 36 11.74 -18.46 9.74
C LEU A 36 11.71 -19.45 8.55
N CYS A 37 11.92 -18.95 7.33
CA CYS A 37 12.03 -19.79 6.14
C CYS A 37 13.18 -20.80 6.25
N ARG A 38 14.33 -20.37 6.74
CA ARG A 38 15.49 -21.23 6.97
C ARG A 38 15.18 -22.39 7.93
N GLN A 39 14.53 -22.09 9.07
CA GLN A 39 14.25 -23.11 10.09
C GLN A 39 13.09 -24.04 9.74
N PHE A 40 12.11 -23.59 8.99
CA PHE A 40 10.85 -24.31 8.81
C PHE A 40 10.56 -24.79 7.38
N ARG A 41 11.36 -24.42 6.36
CA ARG A 41 11.16 -24.94 4.99
C ARG A 41 11.21 -26.47 4.96
N GLY A 42 10.34 -27.06 4.17
CA GLY A 42 10.24 -28.52 4.03
C GLY A 42 9.69 -29.26 5.25
N ARG A 43 9.35 -28.55 6.33
CA ARG A 43 8.82 -29.15 7.58
C ARG A 43 7.30 -29.07 7.70
N ALA A 44 6.61 -28.45 6.74
CA ALA A 44 5.18 -28.22 6.75
C ALA A 44 4.68 -27.69 8.14
N PRO A 45 5.13 -26.52 8.58
CA PRO A 45 4.84 -26.05 9.94
C PRO A 45 3.37 -25.71 10.17
N GLY A 46 2.59 -25.44 9.09
CA GLY A 46 1.16 -25.20 9.17
C GLY A 46 0.79 -23.91 9.89
N PHE A 47 1.59 -22.87 9.75
CA PHE A 47 1.33 -21.58 10.38
C PHE A 47 0.06 -20.92 9.85
N GLU A 48 -0.57 -20.08 10.67
CA GLU A 48 -1.39 -18.97 10.20
C GLU A 48 -0.48 -17.74 10.13
N LEU A 49 -0.41 -17.10 8.98
CA LEU A 49 0.51 -15.99 8.76
C LEU A 49 -0.29 -14.74 8.43
N SER A 50 -0.09 -13.66 9.20
CA SER A 50 -0.79 -12.41 8.97
C SER A 50 0.16 -11.23 8.81
N ALA A 51 -0.18 -10.32 7.89
CA ALA A 51 0.50 -9.07 7.62
C ALA A 51 -0.47 -8.12 6.91
N THR A 52 -0.19 -6.83 6.84
CA THR A 52 -0.96 -5.93 5.96
C THR A 52 -0.82 -6.33 4.50
N GLY A 53 0.34 -6.88 4.10
CA GLY A 53 0.52 -7.37 2.73
C GLY A 53 1.63 -8.40 2.58
N PHE A 54 1.37 -9.37 1.75
CA PHE A 54 2.38 -10.31 1.27
C PHE A 54 2.91 -9.80 -0.08
N HIS A 55 4.03 -9.12 -0.07
CA HIS A 55 4.72 -8.58 -1.24
C HIS A 55 6.23 -8.60 -1.00
N SER A 56 7.03 -8.44 -2.05
CA SER A 56 8.48 -8.42 -1.95
C SER A 56 9.01 -9.69 -1.25
N LEU A 57 9.92 -9.57 -0.29
CA LEU A 57 10.53 -10.72 0.42
C LEU A 57 9.50 -11.62 1.12
N ALA A 58 8.33 -11.09 1.54
CA ALA A 58 7.29 -11.93 2.16
C ALA A 58 6.68 -12.97 1.21
N HIS A 59 6.89 -12.87 -0.11
CA HIS A 59 6.57 -13.93 -1.05
C HIS A 59 7.20 -15.28 -0.66
N LEU A 60 8.35 -15.27 0.02
CA LEU A 60 9.02 -16.49 0.49
C LEU A 60 8.12 -17.37 1.35
N LEU A 61 7.33 -16.76 2.23
CA LEU A 61 6.44 -17.50 3.14
C LEU A 61 5.45 -18.37 2.37
N ILE A 62 4.92 -17.86 1.25
CA ILE A 62 3.98 -18.57 0.37
C ILE A 62 4.72 -19.52 -0.56
N LYS A 63 5.84 -19.08 -1.15
CA LYS A 63 6.65 -19.89 -2.07
C LYS A 63 7.16 -21.16 -1.39
N LEU A 64 7.59 -21.07 -0.14
CA LEU A 64 8.11 -22.19 0.65
C LEU A 64 7.02 -22.90 1.49
N GLN A 65 5.75 -22.56 1.31
CA GLN A 65 4.59 -23.24 1.91
C GLN A 65 4.65 -23.31 3.45
N LEU A 66 5.02 -22.20 4.09
CA LEU A 66 5.11 -22.19 5.55
C LEU A 66 3.73 -22.08 6.23
N GLY A 67 2.76 -21.48 5.55
CA GLY A 67 1.41 -21.27 6.07
C GLY A 67 0.40 -22.29 5.55
N ARG A 68 -0.60 -22.60 6.36
CA ARG A 68 -1.87 -23.21 5.94
C ARG A 68 -2.89 -22.14 5.55
N ARG A 69 -2.75 -20.92 6.13
CA ARG A 69 -3.60 -19.75 5.91
C ARG A 69 -2.72 -18.50 5.90
N TYR A 70 -3.02 -17.61 4.96
CA TYR A 70 -2.37 -16.31 4.82
C TYR A 70 -3.44 -15.23 4.91
N ILE A 71 -3.32 -14.33 5.88
CA ILE A 71 -4.32 -13.31 6.24
C ILE A 71 -3.75 -11.93 5.90
N ALA A 72 -4.32 -11.21 4.94
CA ALA A 72 -3.83 -9.88 4.58
C ALA A 72 -4.86 -9.05 3.80
N CYS A 73 -4.61 -7.74 3.73
CA CYS A 73 -5.36 -6.86 2.84
C CYS A 73 -4.75 -6.78 1.44
N PHE A 74 -3.46 -7.12 1.27
CA PHE A 74 -2.80 -7.07 -0.03
C PHE A 74 -1.99 -8.34 -0.31
N PHE A 75 -2.21 -8.92 -1.48
CA PHE A 75 -1.45 -10.02 -2.06
C PHE A 75 -1.07 -9.63 -3.48
N GLY A 76 0.22 -9.60 -3.81
CA GLY A 76 0.70 -9.19 -5.12
C GLY A 76 1.99 -8.38 -5.04
N ASP A 77 2.44 -7.86 -6.17
CA ASP A 77 3.54 -6.90 -6.22
C ASP A 77 2.99 -5.49 -6.07
N ASN A 78 3.62 -4.67 -5.24
CA ASN A 78 3.22 -3.27 -5.02
C ASN A 78 4.16 -2.25 -5.68
N TYR A 79 5.32 -2.68 -6.15
CA TYR A 79 6.32 -1.83 -6.79
C TYR A 79 6.47 -2.16 -8.28
N PRO A 80 6.59 -1.15 -9.19
CA PRO A 80 6.37 0.29 -8.97
C PRO A 80 4.90 0.68 -8.81
N SER A 81 3.99 -0.23 -9.11
CA SER A 81 2.53 -0.13 -8.97
C SER A 81 1.94 -1.52 -8.73
N PRO A 82 0.70 -1.63 -8.20
CA PRO A 82 0.05 -2.92 -8.01
C PRO A 82 -0.01 -3.74 -9.30
N ARG A 83 0.42 -4.98 -9.22
CA ARG A 83 0.37 -5.92 -10.34
C ARG A 83 0.27 -7.37 -9.87
N PRO A 84 -0.36 -8.25 -10.67
CA PRO A 84 -0.44 -9.67 -10.38
C PRO A 84 0.94 -10.31 -10.29
N ASN A 85 1.05 -11.35 -9.44
CA ASN A 85 2.20 -12.23 -9.41
C ASN A 85 1.72 -13.69 -9.52
N GLN A 86 2.35 -14.47 -10.39
CA GLN A 86 1.97 -15.86 -10.66
C GLN A 86 2.04 -16.76 -9.41
N LEU A 87 2.84 -16.38 -8.41
CA LEU A 87 2.92 -17.08 -7.12
C LEU A 87 1.55 -17.28 -6.49
N TYR A 88 0.69 -16.24 -6.49
CA TYR A 88 -0.62 -16.30 -5.83
C TYR A 88 -1.61 -17.18 -6.58
N ARG A 89 -1.59 -17.16 -7.91
CA ARG A 89 -2.39 -18.06 -8.74
C ARG A 89 -1.99 -19.52 -8.50
N THR A 90 -0.69 -19.77 -8.42
CA THR A 90 -0.14 -21.10 -8.10
C THR A 90 -0.53 -21.53 -6.69
N ALA A 91 -0.49 -20.62 -5.70
CA ALA A 91 -0.89 -20.90 -4.33
C ALA A 91 -2.38 -21.27 -4.24
N LEU A 92 -3.25 -20.49 -4.88
CA LEU A 92 -4.69 -20.78 -4.95
C LEU A 92 -4.98 -22.12 -5.66
N ALA A 93 -4.33 -22.39 -6.78
CA ALA A 93 -4.47 -23.66 -7.50
C ALA A 93 -3.99 -24.87 -6.68
N ARG A 94 -3.05 -24.67 -5.76
CA ARG A 94 -2.57 -25.68 -4.80
C ARG A 94 -3.54 -25.89 -3.64
N GLY A 95 -4.49 -24.96 -3.42
CA GLY A 95 -5.46 -24.99 -2.33
C GLY A 95 -5.02 -24.24 -1.07
N ASP A 96 -4.02 -23.34 -1.16
CA ASP A 96 -3.65 -22.46 -0.06
C ASP A 96 -4.80 -21.49 0.25
N GLU A 97 -5.05 -21.25 1.52
CA GLU A 97 -6.08 -20.30 1.96
C GLU A 97 -5.52 -18.88 2.00
N LEU A 98 -5.90 -18.05 1.03
CA LEU A 98 -5.62 -16.61 1.04
C LEU A 98 -6.85 -15.88 1.57
N GLU A 99 -6.80 -15.43 2.82
CA GLU A 99 -7.89 -14.73 3.48
C GLU A 99 -7.77 -13.23 3.28
N HIS A 100 -8.68 -12.68 2.48
CA HIS A 100 -8.64 -11.28 2.06
C HIS A 100 -9.43 -10.38 3.00
N TRP A 101 -8.79 -9.28 3.43
CA TRP A 101 -9.36 -8.19 4.21
C TRP A 101 -9.20 -6.86 3.46
N SER A 102 -9.94 -5.82 3.83
CA SER A 102 -9.54 -4.45 3.51
C SER A 102 -8.53 -3.96 4.55
N LEU A 103 -7.76 -2.92 4.23
CA LEU A 103 -6.69 -2.45 5.13
C LEU A 103 -7.26 -1.98 6.47
N TRP A 104 -8.32 -1.17 6.46
CA TRP A 104 -8.92 -0.68 7.70
C TRP A 104 -9.66 -1.77 8.48
N SER A 105 -10.34 -2.70 7.80
CA SER A 105 -10.99 -3.81 8.51
C SER A 105 -9.97 -4.73 9.20
N TYR A 106 -8.83 -5.01 8.56
CA TYR A 106 -7.73 -5.78 9.14
C TYR A 106 -7.12 -5.08 10.36
N VAL A 107 -6.83 -3.77 10.25
CA VAL A 107 -6.29 -2.98 11.37
C VAL A 107 -7.30 -2.89 12.52
N SER A 108 -8.58 -2.72 12.19
CA SER A 108 -9.66 -2.70 13.18
C SER A 108 -9.80 -4.02 13.92
N ALA A 109 -9.64 -5.15 13.23
CA ALA A 109 -9.66 -6.48 13.84
C ALA A 109 -8.46 -6.71 14.77
N LEU A 110 -7.24 -6.30 14.39
CA LEU A 110 -6.06 -6.32 15.27
C LEU A 110 -6.24 -5.40 16.49
N ARG A 111 -6.80 -4.20 16.28
CA ARG A 111 -7.08 -3.25 17.36
C ARG A 111 -8.12 -3.82 18.35
N ALA A 112 -9.17 -4.48 17.87
CA ALA A 112 -10.12 -5.18 18.73
C ALA A 112 -9.40 -6.22 19.59
N GLY A 113 -8.53 -7.04 18.99
CA GLY A 113 -7.71 -8.02 19.73
C GLY A 113 -6.83 -7.38 20.79
N ALA A 114 -6.15 -6.27 20.46
CA ALA A 114 -5.30 -5.53 21.39
C ALA A 114 -6.07 -4.95 22.61
N LEU A 115 -7.33 -4.56 22.39
CA LEU A 115 -8.20 -4.00 23.43
C LEU A 115 -9.04 -5.06 24.18
N GLY A 116 -8.92 -6.34 23.80
CA GLY A 116 -9.71 -7.42 24.38
C GLY A 116 -11.17 -7.39 23.97
N HIS A 117 -11.51 -6.72 22.87
CA HIS A 117 -12.86 -6.70 22.32
C HIS A 117 -13.05 -7.87 21.36
N PRO A 118 -14.25 -8.51 21.31
CA PRO A 118 -14.50 -9.59 20.38
C PRO A 118 -14.69 -9.10 18.95
N TYR A 119 -15.12 -7.84 18.75
CA TYR A 119 -15.38 -7.23 17.45
C TYR A 119 -14.95 -5.78 17.41
N ALA A 120 -14.67 -5.28 16.19
CA ALA A 120 -14.60 -3.85 15.88
C ALA A 120 -15.70 -3.48 14.88
N VAL A 121 -16.18 -2.22 14.97
CA VAL A 121 -17.13 -1.65 14.00
C VAL A 121 -16.39 -1.15 12.78
N THR A 122 -16.88 -1.50 11.58
CA THR A 122 -16.37 -0.97 10.30
C THR A 122 -17.43 -1.07 9.21
N ASN A 123 -17.48 -0.08 8.33
CA ASN A 123 -18.34 -0.12 7.14
C ASN A 123 -17.59 -0.58 5.87
N SER A 124 -16.30 -0.83 5.98
CA SER A 124 -15.40 -1.06 4.83
C SER A 124 -15.72 -2.32 4.01
N LEU A 125 -16.40 -3.29 4.60
CA LEU A 125 -16.69 -4.60 3.97
C LEU A 125 -18.12 -4.71 3.46
N SER A 126 -19.00 -3.80 3.84
CA SER A 126 -20.41 -3.83 3.46
C SER A 126 -20.58 -3.69 1.94
N GLY A 127 -21.35 -4.61 1.35
CA GLY A 127 -21.60 -4.64 -0.09
C GLY A 127 -20.38 -5.04 -0.94
N THR A 128 -19.40 -5.73 -0.37
CA THR A 128 -18.21 -6.23 -1.06
C THR A 128 -18.15 -7.75 -1.06
N SER A 129 -17.50 -8.33 -2.08
CA SER A 129 -17.22 -9.77 -2.13
C SER A 129 -16.26 -10.23 -1.03
N LEU A 130 -15.39 -9.31 -0.53
CA LEU A 130 -14.55 -9.56 0.66
C LEU A 130 -15.43 -9.78 1.90
N GLY A 131 -16.39 -8.87 2.13
CA GLY A 131 -17.33 -8.97 3.25
C GLY A 131 -18.14 -10.26 3.22
N GLU A 132 -18.64 -10.66 2.06
CA GLU A 132 -19.34 -11.93 1.89
C GLU A 132 -18.45 -13.15 2.22
N ALA A 133 -17.19 -13.13 1.77
CA ALA A 133 -16.26 -14.23 2.06
C ALA A 133 -15.97 -14.32 3.57
N LEU A 134 -15.69 -13.18 4.23
CA LEU A 134 -15.46 -13.13 5.67
C LEU A 134 -16.74 -13.45 6.49
N ALA A 135 -17.92 -13.11 5.98
CA ALA A 135 -19.18 -13.49 6.62
C ALA A 135 -19.40 -15.01 6.58
N ARG A 136 -19.13 -15.66 5.44
CA ARG A 136 -19.16 -17.14 5.34
C ARG A 136 -18.16 -17.81 6.30
N ALA A 137 -17.02 -17.15 6.56
CA ALA A 137 -16.03 -17.62 7.53
C ALA A 137 -16.35 -17.25 8.99
N GLY A 138 -17.49 -16.60 9.27
CA GLY A 138 -17.89 -16.15 10.61
C GLY A 138 -17.07 -14.99 11.17
N LYS A 139 -16.36 -14.25 10.32
CA LYS A 139 -15.44 -13.15 10.70
C LYS A 139 -16.01 -11.76 10.45
N PHE A 140 -17.10 -11.66 9.72
CA PHE A 140 -17.84 -10.43 9.48
C PHE A 140 -19.34 -10.67 9.65
N LEU A 141 -20.02 -9.71 10.24
CA LEU A 141 -21.48 -9.71 10.33
C LEU A 141 -22.02 -8.29 10.29
N GLU A 142 -23.24 -8.12 9.82
CA GLU A 142 -23.94 -6.85 9.84
C GLU A 142 -25.13 -6.90 10.78
N ILE A 143 -25.23 -5.89 11.64
CA ILE A 143 -26.36 -5.71 12.57
C ILE A 143 -27.10 -4.41 12.25
N PRO A 144 -28.40 -4.28 12.60
CA PRO A 144 -29.07 -2.97 12.61
C PRO A 144 -28.32 -1.98 13.50
N ASP A 145 -28.19 -0.74 13.05
CA ASP A 145 -27.65 0.32 13.92
C ASP A 145 -28.65 0.59 15.06
N PRO A 146 -28.24 0.48 16.34
CA PRO A 146 -29.13 0.76 17.46
C PRO A 146 -29.64 2.21 17.53
N GLN A 147 -28.94 3.16 16.88
CA GLN A 147 -29.32 4.59 16.86
C GLN A 147 -30.10 4.98 15.60
N ASP A 148 -30.01 4.19 14.53
CA ASP A 148 -30.69 4.46 13.26
C ASP A 148 -31.04 3.14 12.55
N ALA A 149 -32.25 2.65 12.78
CA ALA A 149 -32.72 1.39 12.24
C ALA A 149 -32.69 1.29 10.70
N ALA A 150 -32.57 2.42 9.99
CA ALA A 150 -32.39 2.43 8.53
C ALA A 150 -30.96 2.11 8.10
N LYS A 151 -30.02 2.12 9.03
CA LYS A 151 -28.61 1.83 8.79
C LYS A 151 -28.19 0.46 9.33
N ARG A 152 -27.09 -0.05 8.82
CA ARG A 152 -26.43 -1.24 9.32
C ARG A 152 -25.02 -0.92 9.76
N LEU A 153 -24.55 -1.62 10.77
CA LEU A 153 -23.17 -1.58 11.25
C LEU A 153 -22.48 -2.89 10.88
N GLY A 154 -21.36 -2.80 10.22
CA GLY A 154 -20.48 -3.94 10.00
C GLY A 154 -19.62 -4.20 11.24
N LEU A 155 -19.50 -5.46 11.64
CA LEU A 155 -18.67 -5.93 12.75
C LEU A 155 -17.65 -6.94 12.23
N VAL A 156 -16.38 -6.69 12.47
CA VAL A 156 -15.28 -7.61 12.16
C VAL A 156 -14.78 -8.28 13.42
N ALA A 157 -14.60 -9.60 13.39
CA ALA A 157 -14.06 -10.36 14.51
C ALA A 157 -12.61 -9.99 14.78
N ALA A 158 -12.23 -10.00 16.06
CA ALA A 158 -10.85 -9.71 16.48
C ALA A 158 -9.84 -10.69 15.90
N ILE A 159 -8.68 -10.18 15.48
CA ILE A 159 -7.50 -10.97 15.13
C ILE A 159 -6.54 -10.93 16.31
N ILE A 160 -6.18 -12.09 16.83
CA ILE A 160 -5.29 -12.24 18.00
C ILE A 160 -4.17 -13.21 17.63
N PRO A 161 -2.99 -12.73 17.20
CA PRO A 161 -1.85 -13.58 16.91
C PRO A 161 -1.32 -14.29 18.16
N ASP A 162 -0.61 -15.39 17.99
CA ASP A 162 0.14 -15.99 19.09
C ASP A 162 1.43 -15.20 19.33
N LEU A 163 2.13 -14.83 18.26
CA LEU A 163 3.38 -14.08 18.31
C LEU A 163 3.43 -13.05 17.18
N THR A 164 4.00 -11.87 17.47
CA THR A 164 4.23 -10.83 16.45
C THR A 164 5.72 -10.54 16.29
N PHE A 165 6.16 -10.46 15.03
CA PHE A 165 7.47 -9.94 14.66
C PHE A 165 7.36 -8.46 14.31
N VAL A 166 8.30 -7.66 14.83
CA VAL A 166 8.47 -6.25 14.47
C VAL A 166 9.92 -5.99 14.06
N HIS A 167 10.13 -4.98 13.21
CA HIS A 167 11.46 -4.42 13.01
C HIS A 167 11.44 -2.96 13.43
N ALA A 168 12.41 -2.56 14.24
CA ALA A 168 12.46 -1.25 14.85
C ALA A 168 13.85 -0.61 14.72
N VAL A 169 13.90 0.67 15.01
CA VAL A 169 15.10 1.49 14.86
C VAL A 169 16.20 1.08 15.84
N ALA A 170 15.84 0.89 17.10
CA ALA A 170 16.76 0.51 18.15
C ALA A 170 16.02 -0.12 19.34
N ALA A 171 16.76 -0.79 20.21
CA ALA A 171 16.28 -1.22 21.53
C ALA A 171 17.41 -1.21 22.54
N ASP A 172 17.04 -1.22 23.84
CA ASP A 172 17.97 -1.53 24.92
C ASP A 172 17.92 -3.01 25.33
N ALA A 173 18.82 -3.41 26.20
CA ALA A 173 18.90 -4.78 26.70
C ALA A 173 17.71 -5.19 27.61
N ALA A 174 16.93 -4.23 28.09
CA ALA A 174 15.72 -4.46 28.90
C ALA A 174 14.47 -4.73 28.03
N GLY A 175 14.54 -4.39 26.75
CA GLY A 175 13.45 -4.56 25.80
C GLY A 175 12.57 -3.32 25.61
N ASN A 176 13.09 -2.13 25.89
CA ASN A 176 12.49 -0.89 25.44
C ASN A 176 12.87 -0.71 23.97
N VAL A 177 11.86 -0.57 23.09
CA VAL A 177 12.04 -0.59 21.64
C VAL A 177 11.59 0.73 21.05
N LEU A 178 12.48 1.37 20.27
CA LEU A 178 12.20 2.60 19.53
C LEU A 178 11.58 2.30 18.18
N PHE A 179 10.35 2.75 17.99
CA PHE A 179 9.64 2.70 16.72
C PHE A 179 9.66 4.05 16.03
N ALA A 180 9.68 4.04 14.69
CA ALA A 180 9.65 5.26 13.91
C ALA A 180 8.35 5.34 13.09
N PRO A 181 7.56 6.41 13.22
CA PRO A 181 6.48 6.68 12.30
C PRO A 181 6.99 6.86 10.85
N PRO A 182 6.17 6.50 9.83
CA PRO A 182 4.79 6.04 9.92
C PRO A 182 4.71 4.59 10.44
N LEU A 183 3.77 4.32 11.35
CA LEU A 183 3.63 3.01 11.99
C LEU A 183 2.69 2.06 11.21
N SER A 184 2.23 2.43 10.02
CA SER A 184 1.28 1.66 9.21
C SER A 184 0.07 1.18 10.02
N GLU A 185 -0.12 -0.13 10.20
CA GLU A 185 -1.16 -0.71 11.06
C GLU A 185 -1.03 -0.37 12.54
N GLY A 186 -0.08 0.45 12.93
CA GLY A 186 0.27 0.67 14.31
C GLY A 186 0.95 -0.55 14.91
N LEU A 187 0.86 -0.69 16.22
CA LEU A 187 1.40 -1.83 16.95
C LEU A 187 0.28 -2.74 17.50
N HIS A 188 -0.91 -2.66 16.89
CA HIS A 188 -2.07 -3.41 17.37
C HIS A 188 -1.83 -4.92 17.35
N GLY A 189 -1.21 -5.47 16.29
CA GLY A 189 -0.85 -6.88 16.23
C GLY A 189 0.16 -7.29 17.30
N ALA A 190 1.11 -6.41 17.65
CA ALA A 190 2.07 -6.63 18.72
C ALA A 190 1.42 -6.60 20.12
N LEU A 191 0.49 -5.67 20.33
CA LEU A 191 -0.27 -5.57 21.58
C LEU A 191 -1.29 -6.71 21.72
N ALA A 192 -1.87 -7.20 20.64
CA ALA A 192 -2.82 -8.31 20.61
C ALA A 192 -2.14 -9.68 20.81
N ALA A 193 -0.84 -9.82 20.54
CA ALA A 193 -0.15 -11.10 20.55
C ALA A 193 -0.23 -11.79 21.93
N ARG A 194 -0.71 -13.03 21.98
CA ARG A 194 -0.92 -13.78 23.22
C ARG A 194 0.37 -13.99 24.00
N GLU A 195 1.43 -14.42 23.32
CA GLU A 195 2.71 -14.76 23.97
C GLU A 195 3.65 -13.54 24.03
N GLY A 196 3.64 -12.68 23.01
CA GLY A 196 4.45 -11.48 22.97
C GLY A 196 5.09 -11.21 21.61
N VAL A 197 6.21 -10.50 21.64
CA VAL A 197 6.84 -9.90 20.47
C VAL A 197 8.31 -10.30 20.36
N ILE A 198 8.77 -10.70 19.19
CA ILE A 198 10.18 -10.74 18.81
C ILE A 198 10.49 -9.47 18.03
N ALA A 199 11.38 -8.64 18.56
CA ALA A 199 11.83 -7.41 17.95
C ALA A 199 13.20 -7.60 17.31
N THR A 200 13.29 -7.46 15.98
CA THR A 200 14.55 -7.21 15.30
C THR A 200 14.81 -5.71 15.29
N VAL A 201 16.07 -5.28 15.46
CA VAL A 201 16.42 -3.87 15.53
C VAL A 201 17.72 -3.58 14.79
N GLU A 202 17.84 -2.35 14.28
CA GLU A 202 19.07 -1.89 13.61
C GLU A 202 20.23 -1.70 14.57
N ASN A 203 19.93 -1.26 15.81
CA ASN A 203 20.95 -0.88 16.76
C ASN A 203 20.53 -1.28 18.18
N ILE A 204 21.53 -1.64 18.99
CA ILE A 204 21.37 -1.70 20.44
C ILE A 204 21.93 -0.40 21.02
N LEU A 205 21.10 0.29 21.78
CA LEU A 205 21.44 1.52 22.50
C LEU A 205 21.38 1.28 24.01
N ASP A 206 22.00 2.15 24.80
CA ASP A 206 21.85 2.10 26.25
C ASP A 206 20.49 2.69 26.71
N ALA A 207 20.11 2.41 27.95
CA ALA A 207 18.82 2.84 28.48
C ALA A 207 18.65 4.36 28.53
N GLN A 208 19.72 5.14 28.70
CA GLN A 208 19.67 6.60 28.72
C GLN A 208 19.41 7.15 27.33
N GLN A 209 20.02 6.55 26.32
CA GLN A 209 19.83 6.90 24.90
C GLN A 209 18.40 6.61 24.43
N ILE A 210 17.85 5.46 24.83
CA ILE A 210 16.44 5.11 24.53
C ILE A 210 15.48 6.06 25.25
N ALA A 211 15.74 6.39 26.50
CA ALA A 211 14.90 7.28 27.31
C ALA A 211 14.85 8.74 26.80
N ALA A 212 15.73 9.11 25.88
CA ALA A 212 15.65 10.42 25.21
C ALA A 212 14.46 10.56 24.24
N PHE A 213 13.77 9.44 23.89
CA PHE A 213 12.66 9.40 22.94
C PHE A 213 11.45 8.66 23.52
N PRO A 214 10.92 9.08 24.68
CA PRO A 214 9.86 8.31 25.38
C PRO A 214 8.57 8.16 24.54
N GLU A 215 8.25 9.11 23.70
CA GLU A 215 7.09 9.11 22.80
C GLU A 215 7.19 8.06 21.67
N LEU A 216 8.39 7.54 21.40
CA LEU A 216 8.65 6.52 20.37
C LEU A 216 8.78 5.11 20.95
N ILE A 217 8.66 4.96 22.30
CA ILE A 217 8.64 3.66 22.98
C ILE A 217 7.17 3.22 23.10
N ALA A 218 6.61 2.69 22.04
CA ALA A 218 5.18 2.42 21.96
C ALA A 218 4.76 1.04 22.49
N LEU A 219 5.71 0.13 22.77
CA LEU A 219 5.45 -1.17 23.37
C LEU A 219 6.14 -1.28 24.74
N PRO A 220 5.42 -1.70 25.78
CA PRO A 220 6.05 -1.92 27.08
C PRO A 220 7.00 -3.11 27.02
N SER A 221 8.15 -2.99 27.70
CA SER A 221 9.22 -3.99 27.63
C SER A 221 8.76 -5.40 28.00
N HIS A 222 7.79 -5.56 28.93
CA HIS A 222 7.29 -6.89 29.34
C HIS A 222 6.59 -7.64 28.19
N ARG A 223 6.15 -6.96 27.11
CA ARG A 223 5.59 -7.60 25.90
C ARG A 223 6.68 -8.16 24.98
N ILE A 224 7.93 -7.74 25.14
CA ILE A 224 9.06 -8.16 24.30
C ILE A 224 9.66 -9.45 24.86
N LEU A 225 9.62 -10.52 24.08
CA LEU A 225 10.22 -11.82 24.38
C LEU A 225 11.72 -11.82 24.08
N ALA A 226 12.09 -11.26 22.93
CA ALA A 226 13.47 -11.19 22.48
C ALA A 226 13.73 -9.88 21.73
N VAL A 227 14.96 -9.37 21.89
CA VAL A 227 15.56 -8.27 21.11
C VAL A 227 16.72 -8.86 20.32
N CYS A 228 16.65 -8.77 18.99
CA CYS A 228 17.63 -9.32 18.07
C CYS A 228 18.23 -8.19 17.23
N GLU A 229 19.54 -7.97 17.35
CA GLU A 229 20.22 -6.96 16.53
C GLU A 229 20.43 -7.50 15.11
N GLU A 230 19.71 -6.94 14.15
CA GLU A 230 19.72 -7.36 12.75
C GLU A 230 19.81 -6.13 11.83
N PRO A 231 21.03 -5.67 11.55
CA PRO A 231 21.24 -4.57 10.61
C PRO A 231 20.64 -4.85 9.25
N PHE A 232 19.97 -3.83 8.64
CA PHE A 232 19.18 -3.96 7.43
C PHE A 232 18.05 -4.99 7.52
N GLY A 233 17.50 -5.17 8.73
CA GLY A 233 16.51 -6.21 8.99
C GLY A 233 15.17 -6.01 8.27
N ALA A 234 14.87 -4.82 7.77
CA ALA A 234 13.71 -4.58 6.90
C ALA A 234 14.02 -4.68 5.40
N HIS A 235 15.30 -4.73 4.98
CA HIS A 235 15.66 -4.78 3.56
C HIS A 235 14.85 -5.87 2.79
N PRO A 236 14.35 -5.59 1.58
CA PRO A 236 14.57 -4.42 0.70
C PRO A 236 13.71 -3.19 1.04
N GLN A 237 12.85 -3.27 2.04
CA GLN A 237 12.07 -2.13 2.53
C GLN A 237 12.97 -1.16 3.29
N PRO A 238 12.59 0.14 3.36
CA PRO A 238 13.39 1.16 4.01
C PRO A 238 13.23 1.13 5.53
N LEU A 239 14.12 1.83 6.22
CA LEU A 239 13.91 2.25 7.59
C LEU A 239 14.11 3.76 7.70
N HIS A 240 13.10 4.45 8.20
CA HIS A 240 13.11 5.89 8.43
C HIS A 240 13.19 6.20 9.92
N PHE A 241 13.88 7.29 10.27
CA PHE A 241 13.87 7.85 11.62
C PHE A 241 13.97 9.37 11.53
N ALA A 242 12.89 10.06 11.90
CA ALA A 242 12.81 11.52 11.76
C ALA A 242 13.66 12.31 12.76
N PRO A 243 13.86 11.90 14.02
CA PRO A 243 14.78 12.59 14.93
C PRO A 243 16.23 12.51 14.45
N ALA A 244 16.99 13.58 14.66
CA ALA A 244 18.42 13.61 14.35
C ALA A 244 19.19 12.85 15.45
N GLU A 245 19.52 11.58 15.20
CA GLU A 245 20.31 10.73 16.11
C GLU A 245 21.42 10.03 15.31
N PRO A 246 22.68 10.47 15.45
CA PRO A 246 23.77 10.00 14.60
C PRO A 246 24.13 8.51 14.79
N ARG A 247 23.72 7.91 15.90
CA ARG A 247 23.97 6.49 16.21
C ARG A 247 22.93 5.56 15.61
N VAL A 248 21.82 6.11 15.11
CA VAL A 248 20.76 5.33 14.46
C VAL A 248 21.07 5.21 12.97
N ARG A 249 21.20 3.98 12.51
CA ARG A 249 21.28 3.67 11.08
C ARG A 249 19.90 3.71 10.47
N THR A 250 19.82 4.31 9.29
CA THR A 250 18.64 4.33 8.43
C THR A 250 19.05 4.01 7.01
N TYR A 251 18.09 3.62 6.17
CA TYR A 251 18.34 3.28 4.77
C TYR A 251 17.07 3.44 3.95
N ARG A 252 17.26 3.66 2.65
CA ARG A 252 16.17 3.82 1.67
C ARG A 252 15.76 2.49 1.05
N ASP A 253 14.66 2.53 0.28
CA ASP A 253 14.18 1.40 -0.50
C ASP A 253 15.23 0.86 -1.44
N ASP A 254 15.30 -0.48 -1.57
CA ASP A 254 16.07 -1.14 -2.62
C ASP A 254 15.14 -1.61 -3.75
N TYR A 255 14.97 -0.74 -4.74
CA TYR A 255 14.09 -0.98 -5.88
C TYR A 255 14.54 -2.15 -6.76
N GLU A 256 15.86 -2.41 -6.86
CA GLU A 256 16.39 -3.56 -7.60
C GLU A 256 16.01 -4.87 -6.92
N HIS A 257 16.04 -4.90 -5.58
CA HIS A 257 15.63 -6.06 -4.83
C HIS A 257 14.11 -6.22 -4.75
N TYR A 258 13.31 -5.16 -4.83
CA TYR A 258 11.87 -5.32 -5.05
C TYR A 258 11.59 -6.10 -6.35
N GLU A 259 12.25 -5.72 -7.43
CA GLU A 259 12.09 -6.40 -8.72
C GLU A 259 12.71 -7.81 -8.72
N LEU A 260 13.82 -8.01 -8.02
CA LEU A 260 14.42 -9.33 -7.81
C LEU A 260 13.43 -10.27 -7.10
N TRP A 261 12.83 -9.83 -5.99
CA TRP A 261 11.88 -10.65 -5.24
C TRP A 261 10.63 -11.00 -6.04
N ARG A 262 10.16 -10.07 -6.88
CA ARG A 262 9.08 -10.36 -7.82
C ARG A 262 9.45 -11.53 -8.74
N ARG A 263 10.61 -11.45 -9.38
CA ARG A 263 11.07 -12.48 -10.33
C ARG A 263 11.37 -13.83 -9.66
N LEU A 264 11.90 -13.81 -8.45
CA LEU A 264 12.10 -15.04 -7.67
C LEU A 264 10.76 -15.67 -7.28
N ALA A 265 9.77 -14.87 -6.95
CA ALA A 265 8.45 -15.34 -6.56
C ALA A 265 7.69 -15.97 -7.72
N ASP A 266 7.63 -15.30 -8.88
CA ASP A 266 6.88 -15.77 -10.05
C ASP A 266 7.63 -16.86 -10.85
N GLY A 267 8.88 -17.15 -10.49
CA GLY A 267 9.70 -18.19 -11.14
C GLY A 267 10.41 -17.73 -12.42
N SER A 268 10.34 -16.45 -12.80
CA SER A 268 11.05 -15.91 -13.95
C SER A 268 12.56 -15.75 -13.72
N GLN A 269 13.01 -15.93 -12.47
CA GLN A 269 14.40 -16.02 -12.07
C GLN A 269 14.65 -17.26 -11.22
N SER A 270 15.81 -17.92 -11.40
CA SER A 270 16.20 -19.09 -10.62
C SER A 270 16.30 -18.77 -9.14
N PHE A 271 15.78 -19.65 -8.30
CA PHE A 271 15.83 -19.55 -6.84
C PHE A 271 17.12 -20.13 -6.24
N ALA A 272 17.94 -20.85 -7.04
CA ALA A 272 19.10 -21.60 -6.58
C ALA A 272 20.13 -20.76 -5.78
N ASP A 273 20.37 -19.52 -6.20
CA ASP A 273 21.30 -18.64 -5.47
C ASP A 273 20.79 -18.27 -4.08
N PHE A 274 19.46 -18.14 -3.93
CA PHE A 274 18.87 -17.85 -2.63
C PHE A 274 18.76 -19.11 -1.74
N GLU A 275 18.72 -20.31 -2.30
CA GLU A 275 18.74 -21.55 -1.51
C GLU A 275 19.96 -21.62 -0.60
N ARG A 276 21.12 -21.11 -1.05
CA ARG A 276 22.35 -21.03 -0.23
C ARG A 276 22.17 -20.19 1.03
N VAL A 277 21.34 -19.13 0.96
CA VAL A 277 20.99 -18.32 2.14
C VAL A 277 20.21 -19.15 3.15
N LEU A 278 19.32 -20.02 2.66
CA LEU A 278 18.50 -20.89 3.49
C LEU A 278 19.26 -22.12 4.02
N ASP A 279 20.40 -22.45 3.43
CA ASP A 279 21.28 -23.54 3.88
C ASP A 279 22.30 -23.09 4.94
N ALA A 280 22.53 -21.78 5.06
CA ALA A 280 23.51 -21.22 5.97
C ALA A 280 23.09 -21.39 7.46
N GLU A 281 24.05 -21.35 8.36
CA GLU A 281 23.78 -21.43 9.81
C GLU A 281 23.01 -20.22 10.35
N ASN A 282 23.24 -19.03 9.77
CA ASN A 282 22.59 -17.78 10.12
C ASN A 282 21.99 -17.13 8.86
N GLY A 283 20.68 -17.22 8.72
CA GLY A 283 19.96 -16.75 7.55
C GLY A 283 20.04 -15.24 7.34
N ALA A 284 19.93 -14.45 8.39
CA ALA A 284 19.98 -12.98 8.28
C ALA A 284 21.37 -12.49 7.84
N ARG A 285 22.45 -13.10 8.34
CA ARG A 285 23.81 -12.82 7.89
C ARG A 285 24.01 -13.23 6.45
N ALA A 286 23.65 -14.46 6.08
CA ALA A 286 23.77 -14.95 4.72
C ALA A 286 22.95 -14.14 3.73
N TYR A 287 21.79 -13.59 4.15
CA TYR A 287 21.00 -12.68 3.34
C TYR A 287 21.75 -11.36 3.06
N ARG A 288 22.41 -10.76 4.06
CA ARG A 288 23.22 -9.56 3.83
C ARG A 288 24.41 -9.83 2.90
N GLU A 289 25.04 -10.99 3.02
CA GLU A 289 26.10 -11.45 2.11
C GLU A 289 25.55 -11.64 0.66
N PHE A 290 24.35 -12.18 0.51
CA PHE A 290 23.65 -12.32 -0.78
C PHE A 290 23.34 -10.96 -1.43
N VAL A 291 22.91 -9.97 -0.65
CA VAL A 291 22.68 -8.59 -1.13
C VAL A 291 23.99 -7.91 -1.50
N GLY A 292 25.03 -8.13 -0.73
CA GLY A 292 26.35 -7.56 -0.88
C GLY A 292 26.57 -6.27 -0.09
N GLU A 293 27.70 -6.19 0.61
CA GLU A 293 28.04 -5.07 1.51
C GLU A 293 28.05 -3.72 0.79
N ALA A 294 28.64 -3.65 -0.39
CA ALA A 294 28.69 -2.41 -1.18
C ALA A 294 27.28 -1.90 -1.54
N ARG A 295 26.35 -2.81 -1.84
CA ARG A 295 24.95 -2.46 -2.10
C ARG A 295 24.30 -1.91 -0.84
N LEU A 296 24.39 -2.61 0.27
CA LEU A 296 23.81 -2.20 1.55
C LEU A 296 24.33 -0.81 1.98
N GLN A 297 25.64 -0.58 1.87
CA GLN A 297 26.24 0.72 2.18
C GLN A 297 25.69 1.84 1.27
N SER A 298 25.45 1.55 -0.01
CA SER A 298 24.89 2.53 -0.95
C SER A 298 23.46 2.97 -0.60
N LEU A 299 22.73 2.15 0.16
CA LEU A 299 21.37 2.42 0.61
C LEU A 299 21.32 3.24 1.91
N GLN A 300 22.41 3.27 2.67
CA GLN A 300 22.43 3.96 3.95
C GLN A 300 22.08 5.43 3.82
N THR A 301 21.32 5.92 4.79
CA THR A 301 20.97 7.33 4.95
C THR A 301 21.28 7.74 6.39
N ARG A 302 21.24 9.04 6.65
CA ARG A 302 21.36 9.56 8.02
C ARG A 302 19.97 9.69 8.63
N ALA A 303 19.85 9.38 9.92
CA ALA A 303 18.68 9.72 10.71
C ALA A 303 18.45 11.24 10.68
N GLY A 304 17.22 11.66 10.72
CA GLY A 304 16.80 13.03 10.59
C GLY A 304 16.06 13.30 9.28
N ARG A 305 15.35 14.41 9.23
CA ARG A 305 14.67 14.87 8.02
C ARG A 305 15.72 15.49 7.08
N ALA A 306 15.76 15.00 5.86
CA ALA A 306 16.47 15.73 4.83
C ALA A 306 15.77 17.09 4.63
N PRO A 307 16.49 18.23 4.75
CA PRO A 307 15.89 19.50 4.38
C PRO A 307 15.43 19.40 2.92
N PRO A 308 14.29 19.98 2.57
CA PRO A 308 13.86 20.05 1.19
C PRO A 308 14.97 20.81 0.42
N GLY A 309 15.76 20.08 -0.39
CA GLY A 309 16.72 20.69 -1.30
C GLY A 309 15.97 21.59 -2.29
N PRO A 310 16.60 22.57 -2.94
CA PRO A 310 15.94 23.42 -3.91
C PRO A 310 15.25 22.55 -4.99
N SER A 311 14.00 22.87 -5.31
CA SER A 311 13.34 22.28 -6.48
C SER A 311 14.17 22.63 -7.70
N LYS A 312 14.60 21.64 -8.49
CA LYS A 312 15.14 21.94 -9.81
C LYS A 312 14.01 22.61 -10.60
N PRO A 313 14.29 23.74 -11.27
CA PRO A 313 13.33 24.32 -12.18
C PRO A 313 12.87 23.23 -13.16
N ALA A 314 11.59 23.23 -13.50
CA ALA A 314 11.04 22.33 -14.49
C ALA A 314 11.91 22.39 -15.75
N SER A 315 12.29 21.23 -16.27
CA SER A 315 12.91 21.15 -17.59
C SER A 315 11.96 21.78 -18.63
N ARG A 316 12.52 22.32 -19.71
CA ARG A 316 11.68 22.85 -20.80
C ARG A 316 10.70 21.79 -21.28
N PRO A 317 9.46 22.18 -21.68
CA PRO A 317 8.50 21.21 -22.18
C PRO A 317 9.12 20.40 -23.32
N VAL A 318 9.13 19.09 -23.19
CA VAL A 318 9.50 18.21 -24.28
C VAL A 318 8.28 18.09 -25.17
N VAL A 319 8.35 18.62 -26.38
CA VAL A 319 7.30 18.45 -27.39
C VAL A 319 7.34 17.00 -27.86
N ARG A 320 6.46 16.18 -27.33
CA ARG A 320 6.22 14.81 -27.78
C ARG A 320 4.71 14.55 -27.88
N GLU A 321 4.36 13.62 -28.72
CA GLU A 321 2.99 13.10 -28.75
C GLU A 321 2.66 12.42 -27.41
N LEU A 322 1.51 12.76 -26.83
CA LEU A 322 1.06 12.18 -25.57
C LEU A 322 0.55 10.75 -25.81
N SER A 323 1.03 9.83 -24.99
CA SER A 323 0.50 8.46 -24.94
C SER A 323 -0.90 8.41 -24.33
N ALA A 324 -1.61 7.30 -24.51
CA ALA A 324 -2.88 7.06 -23.83
C ALA A 324 -2.76 7.13 -22.29
N ALA A 325 -1.60 6.76 -21.73
CA ALA A 325 -1.34 6.88 -20.30
C ALA A 325 -1.20 8.36 -19.87
N ASP A 326 -0.57 9.19 -20.69
CA ASP A 326 -0.45 10.63 -20.44
C ASP A 326 -1.82 11.32 -20.49
N HIS A 327 -2.64 11.01 -21.48
CA HIS A 327 -4.02 11.52 -21.57
C HIS A 327 -4.84 11.15 -20.32
N LEU A 328 -4.72 9.90 -19.86
CA LEU A 328 -5.40 9.46 -18.64
C LEU A 328 -4.97 10.27 -17.41
N ILE A 329 -3.66 10.52 -17.24
CA ILE A 329 -3.12 11.30 -16.12
C ILE A 329 -3.62 12.75 -16.18
N VAL A 330 -3.59 13.39 -17.36
CA VAL A 330 -4.05 14.78 -17.55
C VAL A 330 -5.54 14.92 -17.27
N LEU A 331 -6.38 14.08 -17.88
CA LEU A 331 -7.84 14.13 -17.67
C LEU A 331 -8.19 13.85 -16.20
N ALA A 332 -7.54 12.88 -15.57
CA ALA A 332 -7.76 12.58 -14.18
C ALA A 332 -7.33 13.74 -13.27
N ALA A 333 -6.19 14.37 -13.54
CA ALA A 333 -5.72 15.53 -12.75
C ALA A 333 -6.69 16.72 -12.86
N ARG A 334 -7.17 17.01 -14.06
CA ARG A 334 -8.17 18.07 -14.29
C ARG A 334 -9.50 17.75 -13.60
N ALA A 335 -9.97 16.50 -13.67
CA ALA A 335 -11.18 16.06 -12.99
C ALA A 335 -11.03 16.17 -11.45
N ILE A 336 -9.91 15.74 -10.89
CA ILE A 336 -9.58 15.88 -9.46
C ILE A 336 -9.63 17.35 -9.06
N ALA A 337 -8.94 18.24 -9.79
CA ALA A 337 -8.91 19.67 -9.50
C ALA A 337 -10.32 20.29 -9.49
N ARG A 338 -11.14 19.95 -10.48
CA ARG A 338 -12.55 20.41 -10.54
C ARG A 338 -13.37 19.90 -9.35
N ARG A 339 -13.25 18.59 -9.02
CA ARG A 339 -14.01 18.01 -7.92
C ARG A 339 -13.62 18.64 -6.57
N VAL A 340 -12.32 18.82 -6.32
CA VAL A 340 -11.83 19.50 -5.12
C VAL A 340 -12.43 20.90 -5.02
N SER A 341 -12.37 21.70 -6.10
CA SER A 341 -12.94 23.05 -6.12
C SER A 341 -14.46 23.08 -5.93
N ALA A 342 -15.18 22.08 -6.41
CA ALA A 342 -16.64 22.02 -6.32
C ALA A 342 -17.13 21.46 -4.98
N SER A 343 -16.46 20.46 -4.41
CA SER A 343 -16.91 19.76 -3.19
C SER A 343 -16.36 20.35 -1.90
N GLY A 344 -15.33 21.20 -1.96
CA GLY A 344 -14.64 21.72 -0.78
C GLY A 344 -13.92 20.63 0.02
N CYS A 345 -13.48 19.55 -0.64
CA CYS A 345 -12.65 18.53 -0.01
C CYS A 345 -11.36 19.13 0.54
N SER A 346 -11.03 18.82 1.79
CA SER A 346 -9.84 19.32 2.47
C SER A 346 -8.64 18.37 2.37
N SER A 347 -8.90 17.13 1.95
CA SER A 347 -7.86 16.11 1.78
C SER A 347 -8.13 15.21 0.57
N ILE A 348 -7.06 14.62 0.05
CA ILE A 348 -7.10 13.63 -1.02
C ILE A 348 -6.37 12.38 -0.54
N LEU A 349 -7.00 11.22 -0.61
CA LEU A 349 -6.34 9.94 -0.39
C LEU A 349 -6.11 9.24 -1.74
N ALA A 350 -4.84 9.03 -2.07
CA ALA A 350 -4.43 8.51 -3.37
C ALA A 350 -4.15 7.00 -3.32
N GLY A 351 -4.72 6.26 -4.27
CA GLY A 351 -4.29 4.89 -4.59
C GLY A 351 -2.94 4.86 -5.30
N LEU A 352 -2.33 3.68 -5.35
CA LEU A 352 -1.04 3.45 -6.02
C LEU A 352 -1.11 3.62 -7.54
N GLY A 353 0.00 3.96 -8.16
CA GLY A 353 0.16 3.99 -9.62
C GLY A 353 -0.35 5.27 -10.28
N GLN A 354 -1.14 5.15 -11.36
CA GLN A 354 -1.62 6.29 -12.15
C GLN A 354 -2.52 7.24 -11.35
N SER A 355 -3.28 6.73 -10.40
CA SER A 355 -4.09 7.51 -9.46
C SER A 355 -3.22 8.50 -8.68
N PHE A 356 -2.11 8.05 -8.12
CA PHE A 356 -1.19 8.93 -7.41
C PHE A 356 -0.53 9.95 -8.34
N THR A 357 -0.13 9.54 -9.54
CA THR A 357 0.46 10.45 -10.52
C THR A 357 -0.51 11.57 -10.92
N ALA A 358 -1.80 11.23 -11.12
CA ALA A 358 -2.84 12.21 -11.39
C ALA A 358 -3.08 13.16 -10.19
N VAL A 359 -3.06 12.66 -8.95
CA VAL A 359 -3.17 13.49 -7.74
C VAL A 359 -2.00 14.47 -7.62
N ARG A 360 -0.78 14.05 -7.93
CA ARG A 360 0.39 14.95 -7.95
C ARG A 360 0.19 16.10 -8.93
N LEU A 361 -0.21 15.80 -10.16
CA LEU A 361 -0.49 16.81 -11.18
C LEU A 361 -1.66 17.70 -10.77
N ALA A 362 -2.75 17.13 -10.24
CA ALA A 362 -3.91 17.90 -9.77
C ALA A 362 -3.52 18.93 -8.69
N LYS A 363 -2.65 18.55 -7.77
CA LYS A 363 -2.18 19.47 -6.73
C LYS A 363 -1.39 20.64 -7.31
N LEU A 364 -0.60 20.41 -8.38
CA LEU A 364 0.08 21.49 -9.11
C LEU A 364 -0.90 22.40 -9.85
N LEU A 365 -1.95 21.83 -10.46
CA LEU A 365 -3.00 22.61 -11.14
C LEU A 365 -3.82 23.47 -10.16
N LEU A 366 -4.03 22.98 -8.94
CA LEU A 366 -4.72 23.73 -7.89
C LEU A 366 -3.88 24.90 -7.38
N GLY A 367 -2.56 24.80 -7.45
CA GLY A 367 -1.65 25.85 -6.97
C GLY A 367 -1.86 26.18 -5.49
N GLU A 368 -1.46 27.40 -5.11
CA GLU A 368 -1.76 27.98 -3.79
C GLU A 368 -3.12 28.69 -3.86
N GLN A 369 -4.19 27.94 -3.70
CA GLN A 369 -5.53 28.54 -3.64
C GLN A 369 -5.79 29.22 -2.29
N PRO A 370 -6.60 30.32 -2.25
CA PRO A 370 -7.11 30.87 -1.00
C PRO A 370 -7.91 29.79 -0.26
N GLY A 371 -7.47 29.42 0.94
CA GLY A 371 -8.04 28.32 1.71
C GLY A 371 -7.15 27.08 1.78
N GLY A 372 -6.01 27.08 1.06
CA GLY A 372 -5.04 26.00 1.01
C GLY A 372 -5.41 24.89 0.01
N ALA A 373 -4.41 24.35 -0.68
CA ALA A 373 -4.59 23.15 -1.49
C ALA A 373 -4.86 21.96 -0.56
N PRO A 374 -5.72 20.99 -0.96
CA PRO A 374 -6.03 19.83 -0.12
C PRO A 374 -4.76 19.04 0.21
N GLU A 375 -4.72 18.53 1.44
CA GLU A 375 -3.60 17.71 1.88
C GLU A 375 -3.64 16.34 1.21
N VAL A 376 -2.52 15.90 0.64
CA VAL A 376 -2.40 14.53 0.09
C VAL A 376 -2.02 13.58 1.21
N MET A 377 -2.90 12.63 1.48
CA MET A 377 -2.71 11.59 2.49
C MET A 377 -2.34 10.26 1.84
N VAL A 378 -1.63 9.42 2.59
CA VAL A 378 -1.28 8.06 2.21
C VAL A 378 -1.77 7.10 3.29
N GLU A 379 -2.44 6.05 2.87
CA GLU A 379 -3.10 5.07 3.76
C GLU A 379 -2.16 4.47 4.82
N THR A 380 -0.87 4.32 4.52
CA THR A 380 0.12 3.74 5.44
C THR A 380 0.55 4.66 6.58
N GLY A 381 0.05 5.90 6.64
CA GLY A 381 0.21 6.75 7.81
C GLY A 381 1.07 7.99 7.63
N PHE A 382 1.10 8.62 6.45
CA PHE A 382 1.75 9.92 6.30
C PHE A 382 0.97 10.87 5.38
N ALA A 383 1.19 12.16 5.54
CA ALA A 383 0.46 13.17 4.80
C ALA A 383 1.27 14.46 4.59
N GLY A 384 0.86 15.27 3.60
CA GLY A 384 1.50 16.55 3.29
C GLY A 384 2.89 16.40 2.68
N MET A 385 3.12 15.35 1.87
CA MET A 385 4.38 15.19 1.15
C MET A 385 4.56 16.25 0.07
N ASP A 386 5.82 16.53 -0.28
CA ASP A 386 6.18 17.36 -1.43
C ASP A 386 5.87 16.62 -2.74
N VAL A 387 4.73 16.95 -3.36
CA VAL A 387 4.26 16.28 -4.57
C VAL A 387 5.10 16.55 -5.81
N GLU A 388 5.82 17.67 -5.88
CA GLU A 388 6.71 18.00 -7.00
C GLU A 388 7.91 17.04 -7.05
N ARG A 389 8.43 16.71 -5.87
CA ARG A 389 9.60 15.84 -5.71
C ARG A 389 9.24 14.39 -5.48
N ALA A 390 7.96 14.12 -5.25
CA ALA A 390 7.51 12.77 -4.91
C ALA A 390 7.94 11.75 -5.96
N ARG A 391 8.37 10.59 -5.49
CA ARG A 391 8.58 9.42 -6.33
C ARG A 391 7.25 8.89 -6.83
N THR A 392 7.26 8.23 -7.98
CA THR A 392 6.07 7.58 -8.53
C THR A 392 5.59 6.40 -7.67
N PHE A 393 6.50 5.76 -6.96
CA PHE A 393 6.14 4.77 -5.95
C PHE A 393 5.66 5.48 -4.68
N LEU A 394 4.35 5.49 -4.45
CA LEU A 394 3.69 6.21 -3.37
C LEU A 394 4.30 5.91 -2.00
N LEU A 395 4.62 4.65 -1.71
CA LEU A 395 5.09 4.18 -0.40
C LEU A 395 6.60 4.38 -0.18
N SER A 396 7.29 5.07 -1.09
CA SER A 396 8.73 5.29 -1.00
C SER A 396 9.13 6.07 0.25
N GLN A 397 10.25 5.71 0.85
CA GLN A 397 10.82 6.44 2.00
C GLN A 397 11.14 7.90 1.65
N GLU A 398 11.47 8.19 0.40
CA GLU A 398 11.72 9.57 -0.05
C GLU A 398 10.45 10.43 0.05
N ASN A 399 9.27 9.86 -0.20
CA ASN A 399 7.99 10.53 0.01
C ASN A 399 7.70 10.73 1.50
N VAL A 400 7.97 9.71 2.33
CA VAL A 400 7.87 9.81 3.80
C VAL A 400 8.77 10.90 4.36
N ALA A 401 10.00 11.02 3.86
CA ALA A 401 10.97 12.01 4.35
C ALA A 401 10.53 13.47 4.15
N THR A 402 9.69 13.73 3.13
CA THR A 402 9.14 15.08 2.85
C THR A 402 7.79 15.33 3.52
N ALA A 403 7.15 14.30 4.09
CA ALA A 403 5.82 14.40 4.66
C ALA A 403 5.77 15.38 5.86
N GLN A 404 4.72 16.17 5.95
CA GLN A 404 4.52 17.12 7.06
C GLN A 404 3.99 16.43 8.32
N ARG A 405 3.23 15.33 8.16
CA ARG A 405 2.68 14.53 9.25
C ARG A 405 3.02 13.05 9.07
N LEU A 406 3.43 12.42 10.16
CA LEU A 406 3.64 10.98 10.27
C LEU A 406 2.70 10.40 11.33
N GLY A 407 2.08 9.29 11.04
CA GLY A 407 1.10 8.64 11.90
C GLY A 407 0.93 7.16 11.56
N SER A 408 -0.32 6.71 11.41
CA SER A 408 -0.68 5.32 11.14
C SER A 408 -1.86 5.21 10.18
N VAL A 409 -2.20 4.01 9.76
CA VAL A 409 -3.45 3.68 9.04
C VAL A 409 -4.67 4.17 9.83
N GLU A 410 -4.67 4.00 11.17
CA GLU A 410 -5.77 4.45 12.02
C GLU A 410 -6.02 5.94 11.91
N SER A 411 -4.96 6.76 11.85
CA SER A 411 -5.11 8.21 11.71
C SER A 411 -5.53 8.63 10.30
N MET A 412 -4.88 8.09 9.26
CA MET A 412 -5.10 8.55 7.87
C MET A 412 -6.35 7.91 7.26
N LEU A 413 -6.45 6.60 7.32
CA LEU A 413 -7.58 5.88 6.74
C LEU A 413 -8.75 5.80 7.73
N GLY A 414 -8.51 5.39 8.97
CA GLY A 414 -9.56 5.23 9.98
C GLY A 414 -10.26 6.54 10.33
N ALA A 415 -9.53 7.53 10.85
CA ALA A 415 -10.13 8.78 11.34
C ALA A 415 -10.43 9.78 10.23
N LEU A 416 -9.48 10.02 9.30
CA LEU A 416 -9.58 11.12 8.33
C LEU A 416 -10.27 10.72 7.01
N THR A 417 -10.45 9.42 6.75
CA THR A 417 -11.17 8.94 5.57
C THR A 417 -12.46 8.22 5.94
N CYS A 418 -12.40 7.25 6.87
CA CYS A 418 -13.56 6.47 7.30
C CYS A 418 -14.34 7.12 8.46
N GLY A 419 -13.79 8.17 9.07
CA GLY A 419 -14.44 8.88 10.17
C GLY A 419 -15.64 9.73 9.74
N GLY A 420 -16.58 9.98 10.64
CA GLY A 420 -17.85 10.64 10.34
C GLY A 420 -17.76 12.10 9.90
N ASN A 421 -16.63 12.77 10.13
CA ASN A 421 -16.38 14.16 9.75
C ASN A 421 -15.38 14.29 8.59
N ASN A 422 -15.21 13.25 7.80
CA ASN A 422 -14.27 13.28 6.69
C ASN A 422 -14.72 14.22 5.57
N ARG A 423 -13.75 14.88 4.93
CA ARG A 423 -13.92 15.69 3.71
C ARG A 423 -12.89 15.22 2.69
N CYS A 424 -12.72 13.91 2.57
CA CYS A 424 -11.72 13.28 1.74
C CYS A 424 -12.28 12.96 0.35
N LEU A 425 -11.52 13.33 -0.69
CA LEU A 425 -11.68 12.78 -2.03
C LEU A 425 -10.80 11.55 -2.17
N GLY A 426 -11.41 10.40 -2.38
CA GLY A 426 -10.70 9.17 -2.73
C GLY A 426 -10.37 9.12 -4.22
N VAL A 427 -9.13 8.76 -4.58
CA VAL A 427 -8.72 8.55 -5.98
C VAL A 427 -8.12 7.17 -6.13
N ILE A 428 -8.83 6.24 -6.76
CA ILE A 428 -8.45 4.84 -6.87
C ILE A 428 -8.34 4.37 -8.33
N GLY A 429 -7.48 3.38 -8.56
CA GLY A 429 -7.40 2.67 -9.85
C GLY A 429 -8.35 1.48 -9.89
N ALA A 430 -8.72 1.04 -11.10
CA ALA A 430 -9.59 -0.10 -11.30
C ALA A 430 -9.09 -1.04 -12.39
N ALA A 431 -9.25 -2.36 -12.18
CA ALA A 431 -9.18 -3.34 -13.25
C ALA A 431 -10.50 -3.37 -14.03
N GLN A 432 -11.64 -3.30 -13.31
CA GLN A 432 -12.98 -3.16 -13.90
C GLN A 432 -13.82 -2.19 -13.09
N VAL A 433 -14.77 -1.52 -13.77
CA VAL A 433 -15.80 -0.67 -13.16
C VAL A 433 -17.13 -1.03 -13.80
N ASP A 434 -18.19 -1.14 -12.99
CA ASP A 434 -19.53 -1.40 -13.50
C ASP A 434 -20.44 -0.15 -13.52
N VAL A 435 -21.66 -0.32 -14.05
CA VAL A 435 -22.65 0.76 -14.14
C VAL A 435 -23.07 1.31 -12.78
N ALA A 436 -23.01 0.50 -11.71
CA ALA A 436 -23.28 0.94 -10.35
C ALA A 436 -22.11 1.70 -9.73
N GLY A 437 -20.94 1.70 -10.39
CA GLY A 437 -19.70 2.29 -9.93
C GLY A 437 -18.88 1.35 -9.04
N ASN A 438 -19.31 0.09 -8.88
CA ASN A 438 -18.49 -0.89 -8.16
C ASN A 438 -17.19 -1.13 -8.91
N VAL A 439 -16.11 -1.32 -8.14
CA VAL A 439 -14.77 -1.54 -8.67
C VAL A 439 -14.31 -2.95 -8.36
N ASN A 440 -13.78 -3.61 -9.38
CA ASN A 440 -13.06 -4.85 -9.26
C ASN A 440 -11.56 -4.62 -9.54
N SER A 441 -10.71 -5.06 -8.62
CA SER A 441 -9.25 -5.08 -8.76
C SER A 441 -8.66 -6.41 -8.29
N THR A 442 -9.50 -7.39 -7.93
CA THR A 442 -9.06 -8.61 -7.26
C THR A 442 -9.15 -9.87 -8.12
N PHE A 443 -10.25 -10.04 -8.85
CA PHE A 443 -10.42 -11.17 -9.76
C PHE A 443 -10.97 -10.68 -11.11
N THR A 444 -10.44 -11.21 -12.22
CA THR A 444 -11.00 -11.01 -13.55
C THR A 444 -10.91 -12.31 -14.34
N ASP A 445 -12.00 -12.69 -15.00
CA ASP A 445 -12.08 -13.94 -15.76
C ASP A 445 -11.71 -15.17 -14.90
N GLY A 446 -12.09 -15.14 -13.60
CA GLY A 446 -11.74 -16.17 -12.61
C GLY A 446 -10.27 -16.18 -12.17
N GLU A 447 -9.43 -15.28 -12.68
CA GLU A 447 -8.02 -15.19 -12.30
C GLU A 447 -7.78 -14.13 -11.22
N PHE A 448 -7.00 -14.51 -10.21
CA PHE A 448 -6.58 -13.59 -9.16
C PHE A 448 -5.59 -12.55 -9.69
N LEU A 449 -5.84 -11.28 -9.39
CA LEU A 449 -4.98 -10.14 -9.70
C LEU A 449 -4.15 -9.72 -8.47
N VAL A 450 -4.78 -8.96 -7.57
CA VAL A 450 -4.15 -8.43 -6.36
C VAL A 450 -5.19 -8.30 -5.24
N GLY A 451 -4.74 -8.16 -3.99
CA GLY A 451 -5.62 -7.81 -2.86
C GLY A 451 -6.11 -6.35 -2.92
N SER A 452 -7.13 -6.03 -2.13
CA SER A 452 -7.81 -4.73 -2.14
C SER A 452 -6.94 -3.57 -1.63
N GLY A 453 -5.96 -3.84 -0.74
CA GLY A 453 -5.32 -2.76 0.03
C GLY A 453 -6.36 -1.92 0.76
N GLY A 454 -6.21 -0.59 0.70
CA GLY A 454 -7.17 0.37 1.26
C GLY A 454 -8.25 0.83 0.26
N ALA A 455 -8.28 0.32 -0.97
CA ALA A 455 -9.23 0.80 -1.99
C ALA A 455 -10.70 0.55 -1.59
N SER A 456 -10.99 -0.59 -0.94
CA SER A 456 -12.32 -0.90 -0.40
C SER A 456 -12.74 0.10 0.68
N ASP A 457 -11.83 0.42 1.59
CA ASP A 457 -12.08 1.35 2.70
C ASP A 457 -12.34 2.77 2.19
N ILE A 458 -11.52 3.21 1.21
CA ILE A 458 -11.67 4.51 0.54
C ILE A 458 -13.05 4.59 -0.14
N ALA A 459 -13.39 3.58 -0.93
CA ALA A 459 -14.65 3.56 -1.68
C ALA A 459 -15.90 3.47 -0.78
N ALA A 460 -15.77 2.78 0.37
CA ALA A 460 -16.86 2.65 1.33
C ALA A 460 -17.10 3.92 2.16
N SER A 461 -16.09 4.78 2.33
CA SER A 461 -16.13 5.79 3.38
C SER A 461 -15.75 7.20 2.96
N ALA A 462 -14.96 7.40 1.91
CA ALA A 462 -14.61 8.75 1.44
C ALA A 462 -15.87 9.53 1.06
N ALA A 463 -15.85 10.85 1.27
CA ALA A 463 -16.98 11.72 0.95
C ALA A 463 -17.35 11.64 -0.53
N GLU A 464 -16.36 11.48 -1.38
CA GLU A 464 -16.49 11.26 -2.81
C GLU A 464 -15.31 10.42 -3.33
N VAL A 465 -15.56 9.65 -4.39
CA VAL A 465 -14.54 8.81 -5.03
C VAL A 465 -14.47 9.07 -6.53
N LEU A 466 -13.25 9.23 -7.03
CA LEU A 466 -12.90 9.28 -8.42
C LEU A 466 -12.12 8.01 -8.80
N VAL A 467 -12.58 7.33 -9.83
CA VAL A 467 -11.94 6.11 -10.35
C VAL A 467 -11.16 6.41 -11.62
N VAL A 468 -9.93 5.90 -11.70
CA VAL A 468 -9.06 5.97 -12.89
C VAL A 468 -9.03 4.61 -13.56
N ALA A 469 -9.52 4.51 -14.79
CA ALA A 469 -9.62 3.26 -15.54
C ALA A 469 -9.29 3.47 -17.03
N ARG A 470 -9.14 2.38 -17.80
CA ARG A 470 -9.02 2.44 -19.26
C ARG A 470 -10.40 2.38 -19.92
N CYS A 471 -10.58 3.08 -21.03
CA CYS A 471 -11.77 2.97 -21.88
C CYS A 471 -11.70 1.71 -22.76
N ASP A 472 -12.00 0.58 -22.16
CA ASP A 472 -11.91 -0.74 -22.79
C ASP A 472 -13.12 -1.59 -22.35
N ALA A 473 -13.72 -2.36 -23.28
CA ALA A 473 -14.91 -3.18 -23.02
C ALA A 473 -14.70 -4.29 -21.96
N ARG A 474 -13.44 -4.68 -21.69
CA ARG A 474 -13.12 -5.61 -20.60
C ARG A 474 -13.00 -4.90 -19.25
N ARG A 475 -12.93 -3.57 -19.25
CA ARG A 475 -12.76 -2.77 -18.03
C ARG A 475 -13.99 -1.99 -17.62
N LEU A 476 -14.73 -1.48 -18.60
CA LEU A 476 -16.04 -0.87 -18.38
C LEU A 476 -17.10 -1.93 -18.65
N VAL A 477 -17.64 -2.54 -17.60
CA VAL A 477 -18.54 -3.69 -17.70
C VAL A 477 -19.94 -3.35 -17.19
N ARG A 478 -20.94 -4.19 -17.48
CA ARG A 478 -22.29 -4.02 -16.92
C ARG A 478 -22.32 -4.28 -15.42
N GLU A 479 -21.65 -5.35 -15.01
CA GLU A 479 -21.58 -5.82 -13.65
C GLU A 479 -20.20 -6.46 -13.44
N VAL A 480 -19.53 -6.13 -12.35
CA VAL A 480 -18.25 -6.76 -11.99
C VAL A 480 -18.50 -8.15 -11.39
N GLU A 481 -17.67 -9.12 -11.74
CA GLU A 481 -17.76 -10.47 -11.18
C GLU A 481 -17.35 -10.54 -9.69
N TYR A 482 -16.59 -9.56 -9.23
CA TYR A 482 -16.10 -9.45 -7.86
C TYR A 482 -16.08 -7.98 -7.42
N VAL A 483 -16.83 -7.64 -6.38
CA VAL A 483 -16.85 -6.29 -5.83
C VAL A 483 -15.70 -6.15 -4.85
N THR A 484 -14.55 -5.61 -5.31
CA THR A 484 -13.44 -5.25 -4.42
C THR A 484 -13.78 -4.01 -3.62
N SER A 485 -14.37 -3.01 -4.27
CA SER A 485 -14.70 -1.71 -3.67
C SER A 485 -16.13 -1.31 -4.05
N PRO A 486 -16.97 -0.88 -3.09
CA PRO A 486 -18.37 -0.56 -3.36
C PRO A 486 -18.53 0.77 -4.09
N GLY A 487 -19.53 0.88 -4.96
CA GLY A 487 -19.72 2.01 -5.88
C GLY A 487 -20.48 3.22 -5.34
N HIS A 488 -20.95 3.20 -4.09
CA HIS A 488 -21.91 4.20 -3.61
C HIS A 488 -21.36 5.63 -3.54
N SER A 489 -20.06 5.83 -3.32
CA SER A 489 -19.38 7.13 -3.30
C SER A 489 -18.68 7.45 -4.62
N VAL A 490 -18.70 6.54 -5.61
CA VAL A 490 -18.07 6.77 -6.91
C VAL A 490 -18.96 7.66 -7.76
N LEU A 491 -18.53 8.91 -7.95
CA LEU A 491 -19.25 9.91 -8.73
C LEU A 491 -18.55 10.29 -10.05
N THR A 492 -17.29 9.92 -10.19
CA THR A 492 -16.49 10.25 -11.38
C THR A 492 -15.67 9.03 -11.80
N VAL A 493 -15.68 8.70 -13.08
CA VAL A 493 -14.79 7.71 -13.70
C VAL A 493 -14.05 8.38 -14.85
N VAL A 494 -12.72 8.39 -14.79
CA VAL A 494 -11.86 9.02 -15.79
C VAL A 494 -11.14 7.96 -16.61
N THR A 495 -11.14 8.14 -17.92
CA THR A 495 -10.42 7.29 -18.86
C THR A 495 -9.50 8.13 -19.74
N GLU A 496 -8.67 7.50 -20.56
CA GLU A 496 -7.84 8.20 -21.55
C GLU A 496 -8.65 8.78 -22.73
N ARG A 497 -9.96 8.49 -22.79
CA ARG A 497 -10.86 8.96 -23.86
C ARG A 497 -11.85 10.02 -23.39
N CYS A 498 -12.34 9.88 -22.17
CA CYS A 498 -13.37 10.76 -21.64
C CYS A 498 -13.48 10.66 -20.12
N THR A 499 -14.17 11.63 -19.54
CA THR A 499 -14.62 11.62 -18.16
C THR A 499 -16.12 11.34 -18.10
N PHE A 500 -16.51 10.37 -17.27
CA PHE A 500 -17.89 10.08 -16.90
C PHE A 500 -18.18 10.67 -15.52
N GLU A 501 -19.27 11.38 -15.37
CA GLU A 501 -19.72 11.91 -14.08
C GLU A 501 -21.21 11.59 -13.86
N ARG A 502 -21.60 11.45 -12.58
CA ARG A 502 -23.00 11.35 -12.16
C ARG A 502 -23.26 12.22 -10.94
N ALA A 503 -24.46 12.79 -10.83
CA ALA A 503 -24.81 13.69 -9.75
C ALA A 503 -25.07 12.97 -8.43
N SER A 504 -25.42 11.70 -8.47
CA SER A 504 -25.66 10.84 -7.30
C SER A 504 -25.48 9.37 -7.66
N ARG A 505 -25.52 8.49 -6.67
CA ARG A 505 -25.42 7.03 -6.87
C ARG A 505 -26.44 6.48 -7.87
N THR A 506 -27.65 7.01 -7.90
CA THR A 506 -28.74 6.55 -8.76
C THR A 506 -28.90 7.34 -10.05
N ALA A 507 -28.16 8.43 -10.20
CA ALA A 507 -28.19 9.22 -11.43
C ALA A 507 -27.47 8.47 -12.57
N PRO A 508 -27.92 8.63 -13.82
CA PRO A 508 -27.24 8.07 -14.97
C PRO A 508 -25.86 8.71 -15.17
N TRP A 509 -24.96 7.97 -15.79
CA TRP A 509 -23.64 8.47 -16.18
C TRP A 509 -23.73 9.41 -17.38
N ALA A 510 -23.11 10.57 -17.27
CA ALA A 510 -22.96 11.53 -18.37
C ALA A 510 -21.49 11.62 -18.79
N VAL A 511 -21.23 11.71 -20.08
CA VAL A 511 -19.91 12.08 -20.61
C VAL A 511 -19.76 13.58 -20.46
N THR A 512 -18.79 14.06 -19.69
CA THR A 512 -18.65 15.50 -19.36
C THR A 512 -17.43 16.15 -19.99
N GLU A 513 -16.45 15.38 -20.42
CA GLU A 513 -15.23 15.86 -21.08
C GLU A 513 -14.68 14.79 -22.03
N LEU A 514 -14.17 15.20 -23.19
CA LEU A 514 -13.46 14.32 -24.12
C LEU A 514 -11.94 14.54 -24.03
N ALA A 515 -11.18 13.52 -24.42
CA ALA A 515 -9.74 13.69 -24.61
C ALA A 515 -9.43 14.62 -25.80
N PRO A 516 -8.27 15.31 -25.80
CA PRO A 516 -7.84 16.17 -26.89
C PRO A 516 -7.87 15.46 -28.25
N GLY A 517 -8.35 16.18 -29.27
CA GLY A 517 -8.41 15.67 -30.65
C GLY A 517 -9.58 14.75 -30.97
N LEU A 518 -10.41 14.38 -30.00
CA LEU A 518 -11.63 13.60 -30.24
C LEU A 518 -12.79 14.53 -30.70
N LEU A 519 -13.38 14.18 -31.82
CA LEU A 519 -14.59 14.88 -32.35
C LEU A 519 -15.84 14.14 -31.88
N LEU A 520 -16.86 14.90 -31.48
CA LEU A 520 -18.07 14.37 -30.83
C LEU A 520 -18.74 13.18 -31.58
N PRO A 521 -19.01 13.20 -32.87
CA PRO A 521 -19.68 12.06 -33.52
C PRO A 521 -18.86 10.78 -33.50
N SER A 522 -17.55 10.85 -33.75
CA SER A 522 -16.66 9.68 -33.72
C SER A 522 -16.40 9.19 -32.28
N ALA A 523 -16.21 10.11 -31.33
CA ALA A 523 -16.03 9.80 -29.94
C ALA A 523 -17.26 9.09 -29.35
N GLN A 524 -18.46 9.55 -29.69
CA GLN A 524 -19.71 8.93 -29.25
C GLN A 524 -19.80 7.47 -29.69
N HIS A 525 -19.54 7.21 -30.97
CA HIS A 525 -19.54 5.84 -31.50
C HIS A 525 -18.48 4.97 -30.84
N GLU A 526 -17.26 5.47 -30.73
CA GLU A 526 -16.12 4.74 -30.15
C GLU A 526 -16.32 4.41 -28.66
N ILE A 527 -16.77 5.38 -27.86
CA ILE A 527 -16.98 5.22 -26.41
C ILE A 527 -18.18 4.29 -26.16
N THR A 528 -19.28 4.46 -26.89
CA THR A 528 -20.45 3.58 -26.75
C THR A 528 -20.14 2.12 -27.10
N ALA A 529 -19.26 1.88 -28.09
CA ALA A 529 -18.81 0.53 -28.43
C ALA A 529 -17.96 -0.14 -27.33
N ARG A 530 -17.34 0.64 -26.41
CA ARG A 530 -16.46 0.14 -25.35
C ARG A 530 -17.08 0.20 -23.95
N CYS A 531 -18.14 0.99 -23.78
CA CYS A 531 -18.81 1.18 -22.49
C CYS A 531 -20.28 0.76 -22.60
N PRO A 532 -20.69 -0.33 -21.94
CA PRO A 532 -22.05 -0.86 -22.02
C PRO A 532 -23.06 -0.11 -21.14
N TRP A 533 -22.65 1.04 -20.55
CA TRP A 533 -23.50 1.83 -19.68
C TRP A 533 -24.50 2.69 -20.47
N PRO A 534 -25.68 2.96 -19.94
CA PRO A 534 -26.57 3.97 -20.50
C PRO A 534 -25.96 5.35 -20.26
N LEU A 535 -25.44 5.98 -21.33
CA LEU A 535 -24.73 7.24 -21.25
C LEU A 535 -25.59 8.40 -21.70
N ILE A 536 -25.55 9.50 -20.94
CA ILE A 536 -26.06 10.80 -21.36
C ILE A 536 -24.95 11.56 -22.08
N TRP A 537 -25.28 12.15 -23.22
CA TRP A 537 -24.41 13.02 -24.02
C TRP A 537 -24.96 14.43 -23.95
N PRO A 538 -24.46 15.32 -23.09
CA PRO A 538 -24.97 16.67 -22.92
C PRO A 538 -24.57 17.54 -24.14
N GLU A 539 -25.43 18.51 -24.49
CA GLU A 539 -25.13 19.50 -25.52
C GLU A 539 -23.89 20.35 -25.18
N SER A 540 -23.66 20.62 -23.89
CA SER A 540 -22.54 21.41 -23.36
C SER A 540 -21.37 20.55 -22.92
N LEU A 541 -20.92 19.64 -23.79
CA LEU A 541 -19.74 18.81 -23.52
C LEU A 541 -18.47 19.66 -23.54
N ARG A 542 -17.61 19.50 -22.52
CA ARG A 542 -16.30 20.17 -22.50
C ARG A 542 -15.41 19.61 -23.62
N PRO A 543 -14.89 20.49 -24.49
CA PRO A 543 -13.96 20.05 -25.52
C PRO A 543 -12.66 19.57 -24.87
N GLY A 544 -12.01 18.59 -25.49
CA GLY A 544 -10.70 18.12 -25.06
C GLY A 544 -9.64 19.19 -25.35
N GLU A 545 -9.19 19.87 -24.32
CA GLU A 545 -8.10 20.84 -24.44
C GLU A 545 -6.74 20.12 -24.49
N PRO A 546 -5.81 20.56 -25.35
CA PRO A 546 -4.44 20.08 -25.33
C PRO A 546 -3.80 20.23 -23.94
N ALA A 547 -2.77 19.45 -23.67
CA ALA A 547 -2.03 19.59 -22.42
C ALA A 547 -1.36 20.97 -22.35
N SER A 548 -1.50 21.64 -21.20
CA SER A 548 -0.83 22.90 -20.94
C SER A 548 0.69 22.71 -20.79
N ASP A 549 1.45 23.81 -20.79
CA ASP A 549 2.91 23.77 -20.56
C ASP A 549 3.26 23.13 -19.22
N LEU A 550 2.50 23.43 -18.15
CA LEU A 550 2.69 22.84 -16.82
C LEU A 550 2.48 21.31 -16.86
N GLU A 551 1.39 20.85 -17.48
CA GLU A 551 1.08 19.43 -17.62
C GLU A 551 2.14 18.71 -18.46
N SER A 552 2.57 19.31 -19.57
CA SER A 552 3.62 18.78 -20.43
C SER A 552 4.98 18.70 -19.73
N CYS A 553 5.37 19.74 -18.99
CA CYS A 553 6.58 19.74 -18.16
C CYS A 553 6.51 18.66 -17.08
N PHE A 554 5.37 18.49 -16.41
CA PHE A 554 5.20 17.45 -15.39
C PHE A 554 5.39 16.05 -15.99
N LEU A 555 4.73 15.76 -17.13
CA LEU A 555 4.84 14.47 -17.82
C LEU A 555 6.25 14.17 -18.32
N ALA A 556 6.97 15.18 -18.82
CA ALA A 556 8.37 15.05 -19.23
C ALA A 556 9.28 14.65 -18.05
N ASN A 557 9.08 15.28 -16.88
CA ASN A 557 9.84 14.97 -15.66
C ASN A 557 9.58 13.57 -15.10
N LEU A 558 8.43 12.93 -15.41
CA LEU A 558 8.19 11.53 -15.04
C LEU A 558 9.12 10.56 -15.78
N ILE A 559 9.49 10.87 -17.02
CA ILE A 559 10.32 10.01 -17.87
C ILE A 559 11.81 10.20 -17.53
N GLU A 560 12.24 11.43 -17.24
CA GLU A 560 13.65 11.77 -16.95
C GLU A 560 14.14 11.32 -15.56
N ARG A 561 13.27 10.78 -14.72
CA ARG A 561 13.64 10.15 -13.45
C ARG A 561 13.54 8.63 -13.55
N PRO A 562 14.42 7.95 -14.31
CA PRO A 562 14.50 6.51 -14.21
C PRO A 562 14.81 6.17 -12.74
N THR A 563 14.10 5.22 -12.19
CA THR A 563 14.59 4.48 -11.02
C THR A 563 16.05 4.16 -11.29
N GLN A 564 16.98 4.44 -10.39
CA GLN A 564 18.44 4.32 -10.54
C GLN A 564 18.93 2.90 -10.94
N ALA A 565 18.20 2.19 -11.75
CA ALA A 565 18.44 0.83 -12.23
C ALA A 565 19.37 0.76 -13.47
N SER A 566 19.81 1.89 -14.05
CA SER A 566 20.50 1.85 -15.35
C SER A 566 21.98 2.22 -15.37
N SER A 567 22.65 2.44 -14.24
CA SER A 567 24.07 2.85 -14.24
C SER A 567 25.10 1.73 -14.00
N LEU A 568 24.69 0.46 -13.84
CA LEU A 568 25.63 -0.65 -13.59
C LEU A 568 25.65 -1.74 -14.70
N ALA A 569 24.96 -1.54 -15.82
CA ALA A 569 25.04 -2.46 -16.97
C ALA A 569 26.24 -2.21 -17.92
N GLY A 570 27.17 -1.32 -17.56
CA GLY A 570 28.31 -0.89 -18.37
C GLY A 570 29.67 -1.42 -17.92
N GLY A 571 29.77 -2.66 -17.45
CA GLY A 571 31.07 -3.13 -16.99
C GLY A 571 31.24 -4.65 -16.97
N ARG A 572 31.07 -5.32 -18.11
CA ARG A 572 31.70 -6.62 -18.41
C ARG A 572 31.53 -6.96 -19.89
N ALA A 573 32.32 -6.34 -20.72
CA ALA A 573 32.78 -6.91 -21.98
C ALA A 573 34.27 -6.61 -22.08
N ASN A 574 35.06 -7.66 -22.24
CA ASN A 574 36.52 -7.74 -22.39
C ASN A 574 37.31 -8.10 -21.12
N ALA A 575 37.42 -9.42 -20.85
CA ALA A 575 38.67 -10.17 -20.83
C ALA A 575 38.31 -11.66 -20.72
#